data_6e2a55fc44290f0e185286d7657d6cdd
#
_entry.id   6e2a55fc44290f0e185286d7657d6cdd
#
_cell.length_a   1.000
_cell.length_b   1.000
_cell.length_c   1.000
_cell.angle_alpha   90.00
_cell.angle_beta   90.00
_cell.angle_gamma   90.00
#
_symmetry.space_group_name_H-M   'P 1'
#
loop_
_entity.id
_entity.type
_entity.pdbx_description
1 polymer ?
#
loop_
_entity_poly.entity_id
_entity_poly.type
_entity_poly.pdbx_seq_one_letter_code
_entity_poly.pdbx_strand_id
1 'polypeptide(L)'
;MATIVIARTPEGELGVMADHEPLMGALATGPVEIEAESGERTVIGVNGGFIQVLDNQVTLITDRAQVTRDTAEAREAAQALAEQAEEDEEAAEAAEA
;
A
#
# COMPACT_ATOMS: atom_id res chain seq x y z
N MET A 1 3.78 -12.21 13.41
CA MET A 1 2.68 -12.47 12.51
C MET A 1 1.67 -11.33 12.57
N ALA A 2 1.15 -10.90 11.46
CA ALA A 2 0.15 -9.82 11.44
C ALA A 2 -1.22 -10.36 11.82
N THR A 3 -2.00 -9.58 12.60
CA THR A 3 -3.37 -9.91 12.96
C THR A 3 -4.37 -9.25 12.03
N ILE A 4 -4.04 -8.07 11.51
CA ILE A 4 -4.88 -7.37 10.55
C ILE A 4 -4.05 -6.48 9.63
N VAL A 5 -4.45 -6.41 8.37
CA VAL A 5 -3.90 -5.49 7.37
C VAL A 5 -5.06 -4.65 6.86
N ILE A 6 -4.94 -3.33 6.95
CA ILE A 6 -5.94 -2.39 6.46
C ILE A 6 -5.35 -1.64 5.27
N ALA A 7 -5.94 -1.83 4.10
CA ALA A 7 -5.49 -1.20 2.87
C ALA A 7 -6.61 -0.37 2.25
N ARG A 8 -6.27 0.54 1.37
CA ARG A 8 -7.25 1.29 0.61
C ARG A 8 -7.30 0.80 -0.83
N THR A 9 -8.51 0.59 -1.32
CA THR A 9 -8.77 0.24 -2.71
C THR A 9 -9.58 1.37 -3.36
N PRO A 10 -9.69 1.39 -4.70
CA PRO A 10 -10.56 2.37 -5.36
C PRO A 10 -12.03 2.31 -4.92
N GLU A 11 -12.46 1.18 -4.38
CA GLU A 11 -13.83 0.96 -3.91
C GLU A 11 -14.03 1.28 -2.43
N GLY A 12 -12.94 1.52 -1.70
CA GLY A 12 -12.98 1.83 -0.28
C GLY A 12 -11.91 1.10 0.52
N GLU A 13 -12.09 1.06 1.83
CA GLU A 13 -11.14 0.43 2.74
C GLU A 13 -11.34 -1.08 2.78
N LEU A 14 -10.24 -1.82 2.75
CA LEU A 14 -10.22 -3.27 2.82
C LEU A 14 -9.47 -3.71 4.08
N GLY A 15 -10.12 -4.50 4.93
CA GLY A 15 -9.49 -5.11 6.09
C GLY A 15 -9.26 -6.60 5.84
N VAL A 16 -8.03 -7.07 6.07
CA VAL A 16 -7.67 -8.48 5.93
C VAL A 16 -7.22 -9.00 7.28
N MET A 17 -7.95 -9.97 7.81
CA MET A 17 -7.63 -10.64 9.07
C MET A 17 -7.03 -12.02 8.79
N ALA A 18 -6.55 -12.69 9.84
CA ALA A 18 -6.03 -14.05 9.73
C ALA A 18 -7.08 -14.99 9.10
N ASP A 19 -6.62 -15.95 8.33
CA ASP A 19 -7.46 -16.95 7.64
C ASP A 19 -8.45 -16.36 6.62
N HIS A 20 -8.14 -15.18 6.09
CA HIS A 20 -8.95 -14.57 5.05
C HIS A 20 -8.95 -15.43 3.78
N GLU A 21 -10.09 -15.48 3.09
CA GLU A 21 -10.20 -16.18 1.81
C GLU A 21 -9.21 -15.60 0.78
N PRO A 22 -8.77 -16.39 -0.19
CA PRO A 22 -7.90 -15.89 -1.26
C PRO A 22 -8.51 -14.67 -1.94
N LEU A 23 -7.68 -13.64 -2.13
CA LEU A 23 -8.11 -12.37 -2.68
C LEU A 23 -6.96 -11.75 -3.48
N MET A 24 -7.30 -11.07 -4.57
CA MET A 24 -6.40 -10.18 -5.26
C MET A 24 -7.15 -8.90 -5.58
N GLY A 25 -6.58 -7.76 -5.24
CA GLY A 25 -7.23 -6.48 -5.46
C GLY A 25 -6.24 -5.37 -5.77
N ALA A 26 -6.74 -4.31 -6.39
CA ALA A 26 -5.95 -3.12 -6.65
C ALA A 26 -5.87 -2.24 -5.40
N LEU A 27 -4.69 -1.65 -5.18
CA LEU A 27 -4.46 -0.69 -4.11
C LEU A 27 -4.60 0.73 -4.66
N ALA A 28 -5.27 1.58 -3.90
CA ALA A 28 -5.27 3.02 -4.16
C ALA A 28 -4.01 3.62 -3.53
N THR A 29 -3.61 4.80 -4.02
CA THR A 29 -2.55 5.59 -3.39
C THR A 29 -2.98 6.01 -2.00
N GLY A 30 -2.22 5.66 -0.99
CA GLY A 30 -2.56 5.97 0.39
C GLY A 30 -1.86 5.10 1.41
N PRO A 31 -2.33 5.11 2.66
CA PRO A 31 -1.72 4.34 3.74
C PRO A 31 -2.17 2.87 3.74
N VAL A 32 -1.25 1.99 4.12
CA VAL A 32 -1.53 0.59 4.45
C VAL A 32 -1.10 0.39 5.90
N GLU A 33 -2.00 -0.10 6.73
CA GLU A 33 -1.74 -0.34 8.14
C GLU A 33 -1.61 -1.83 8.40
N ILE A 34 -0.58 -2.21 9.14
CA ILE A 34 -0.30 -3.60 9.51
C ILE A 34 -0.17 -3.67 11.03
N GLU A 35 -1.02 -4.45 11.67
CA GLU A 35 -0.96 -4.67 13.11
C GLU A 35 -0.50 -6.09 13.40
N ALA A 36 0.55 -6.23 14.21
CA ALA A 36 1.08 -7.52 14.63
C ALA A 36 0.39 -8.03 15.90
N GLU A 37 0.54 -9.32 16.18
CA GLU A 37 0.00 -9.94 17.40
C GLU A 37 0.49 -9.26 18.68
N SER A 38 1.70 -8.70 18.65
CA SER A 38 2.29 -7.97 19.78
C SER A 38 1.62 -6.61 20.03
N GLY A 39 0.74 -6.17 19.13
CA GLY A 39 0.15 -4.85 19.17
C GLY A 39 0.98 -3.80 18.43
N GLU A 40 2.15 -4.16 17.93
CA GLU A 40 2.98 -3.25 17.15
C GLU A 40 2.31 -2.95 15.82
N ARG A 41 2.29 -1.68 15.46
CA ARG A 41 1.64 -1.19 14.26
C ARG A 41 2.65 -0.57 13.30
N THR A 42 2.61 -1.01 12.06
CA THR A 42 3.43 -0.45 11.00
C THR A 42 2.50 0.20 9.98
N VAL A 43 2.85 1.40 9.54
CA VAL A 43 2.09 2.14 8.54
C VAL A 43 2.99 2.44 7.35
N ILE A 44 2.53 2.09 6.16
CA ILE A 44 3.29 2.24 4.92
C ILE A 44 2.51 3.12 3.97
N GLY A 45 3.17 4.15 3.43
CA GLY A 45 2.61 4.93 2.32
C GLY A 45 2.93 4.22 1.01
N VAL A 46 1.91 3.96 0.18
CA VAL A 46 2.08 3.29 -1.11
C VAL A 46 1.48 4.12 -2.25
N ASN A 47 2.08 4.02 -3.42
CA ASN A 47 1.57 4.63 -4.65
C ASN A 47 0.91 3.55 -5.51
N GLY A 48 -0.27 3.10 -5.10
CA GLY A 48 -1.01 2.07 -5.82
C GLY A 48 -0.34 0.70 -5.77
N GLY A 49 -0.74 -0.19 -6.66
CA GLY A 49 -0.24 -1.56 -6.74
C GLY A 49 -1.34 -2.57 -6.53
N PHE A 50 -0.97 -3.73 -6.00
CA PHE A 50 -1.90 -4.83 -5.76
C PHE A 50 -1.68 -5.45 -4.39
N ILE A 51 -2.76 -5.95 -3.81
CA ILE A 51 -2.73 -6.78 -2.62
C ILE A 51 -3.15 -8.19 -3.00
N GLN A 52 -2.42 -9.19 -2.53
CA GLN A 52 -2.73 -10.59 -2.73
C GLN A 52 -2.81 -11.29 -1.38
N VAL A 53 -3.89 -12.02 -1.15
CA VAL A 53 -4.06 -12.87 0.03
C VAL A 53 -4.16 -14.31 -0.44
N LEU A 54 -3.25 -15.15 0.04
CA LEU A 54 -3.23 -16.57 -0.35
C LEU A 54 -2.56 -17.37 0.78
N ASP A 55 -3.20 -18.46 1.18
CA ASP A 55 -2.68 -19.36 2.23
C ASP A 55 -2.27 -18.62 3.51
N ASN A 56 -3.11 -17.71 3.97
CA ASN A 56 -2.88 -16.90 5.17
C ASN A 56 -1.65 -15.99 5.06
N GLN A 57 -1.22 -15.69 3.83
CA GLN A 57 -0.10 -14.83 3.55
C GLN A 57 -0.56 -13.64 2.74
N VAL A 58 -0.21 -12.43 3.21
CA VAL A 58 -0.55 -11.18 2.53
C VAL A 58 0.69 -10.64 1.84
N THR A 59 0.59 -10.42 0.54
CA THR A 59 1.67 -9.84 -0.26
C THR A 59 1.20 -8.52 -0.84
N LEU A 60 2.00 -7.49 -0.64
CA LEU A 60 1.78 -6.18 -1.24
C LEU A 60 2.78 -5.99 -2.37
N ILE A 61 2.27 -5.73 -3.57
CA ILE A 61 3.09 -5.48 -4.75
C ILE A 61 2.86 -4.03 -5.12
N THR A 62 3.84 -3.18 -4.84
CA THR A 62 3.74 -1.74 -5.10
C THR A 62 4.94 -1.27 -5.91
N ASP A 63 4.72 -0.24 -6.73
CA ASP A 63 5.83 0.38 -7.47
C ASP A 63 6.70 1.21 -6.54
N ARG A 64 6.07 1.89 -5.60
CA ARG A 64 6.75 2.76 -4.64
C ARG A 64 6.06 2.66 -3.29
N ALA A 65 6.87 2.57 -2.23
CA ALA A 65 6.38 2.49 -0.86
C ALA A 65 7.37 3.13 0.10
N GLN A 66 6.85 3.67 1.20
CA GLN A 66 7.65 4.24 2.26
C GLN A 66 7.06 3.88 3.61
N VAL A 67 7.88 3.30 4.49
CA VAL A 67 7.48 3.00 5.87
C VAL A 67 7.47 4.30 6.66
N THR A 68 6.40 4.53 7.40
CA THR A 68 6.18 5.77 8.16
C THR A 68 5.79 5.47 9.60
N ARG A 69 5.61 6.51 10.39
CA ARG A 69 5.29 6.38 11.82
C ARG A 69 3.79 6.36 12.11
N ASP A 70 3.00 7.03 11.28
CA ASP A 70 1.56 7.11 11.49
C ASP A 70 0.80 7.28 10.15
N THR A 71 -0.51 7.25 10.23
CA THR A 71 -1.39 7.32 9.05
C THR A 71 -1.28 8.65 8.31
N ALA A 72 -1.15 9.76 9.02
CA ALA A 72 -1.01 11.07 8.40
C ALA A 72 0.28 11.18 7.59
N GLU A 73 1.39 10.72 8.17
CA GLU A 73 2.69 10.70 7.49
C GLU A 73 2.66 9.75 6.29
N ALA A 74 2.00 8.59 6.42
CA ALA A 74 1.84 7.65 5.32
C ALA A 74 1.05 8.24 4.17
N ARG A 75 0.01 8.99 4.47
CA ARG A 75 -0.80 9.66 3.44
C ARG A 75 0.01 10.70 2.69
N GLU A 76 0.79 11.51 3.40
CA GLU A 76 1.69 12.49 2.80
C GLU A 76 2.77 11.81 1.94
N ALA A 77 3.36 10.73 2.47
CA ALA A 77 4.37 9.96 1.74
C ALA A 77 3.80 9.35 0.46
N ALA A 78 2.60 8.78 0.53
CA ALA A 78 1.94 8.21 -0.64
C ALA A 78 1.68 9.27 -1.72
N GLN A 79 1.23 10.45 -1.32
CA GLN A 79 1.02 11.56 -2.25
C GLN A 79 2.31 12.03 -2.90
N ALA A 80 3.38 12.14 -2.12
CA ALA A 80 4.69 12.52 -2.63
C ALA A 80 5.23 11.46 -3.62
N LEU A 81 5.02 10.19 -3.34
CA LEU A 81 5.42 9.11 -4.23
C LEU A 81 4.64 9.15 -5.55
N ALA A 82 3.35 9.47 -5.49
CA ALA A 82 2.52 9.59 -6.68
C ALA A 82 2.97 10.77 -7.56
N GLU A 83 3.28 11.91 -6.96
CA GLU A 83 3.79 13.08 -7.67
C GLU A 83 5.14 12.78 -8.32
N GLN A 84 6.02 12.09 -7.60
CA GLN A 84 7.32 11.69 -8.12
C GLN A 84 7.18 10.72 -9.30
N ALA A 85 6.24 9.81 -9.25
CA ALA A 85 5.96 8.88 -10.34
C ALA A 85 5.50 9.62 -11.60
N GLU A 86 4.66 10.65 -11.46
CA GLU A 86 4.22 11.49 -12.58
C GLU A 86 5.41 12.25 -13.19
N GLU A 87 6.27 12.83 -12.37
CA GLU A 87 7.47 13.54 -12.84
C GLU A 87 8.41 12.60 -13.61
N ASP A 88 8.61 11.40 -13.11
CA ASP A 88 9.46 10.38 -13.74
C ASP A 88 8.87 9.93 -15.08
N GLU A 89 7.56 9.81 -15.15
CA GLU A 89 6.85 9.44 -16.38
C GLU A 89 6.97 10.54 -17.44
N GLU A 90 6.78 11.81 -17.06
CA GLU A 90 6.96 12.95 -17.94
C GLU A 90 8.41 13.04 -18.45
N ALA A 91 9.38 12.82 -17.58
CA ALA A 91 10.80 12.82 -17.94
C ALA A 91 11.11 11.69 -18.94
N ALA A 92 10.53 10.51 -18.75
CA ALA A 92 10.70 9.38 -19.65
C ALA A 92 10.08 9.67 -21.03
N GLU A 93 8.90 10.27 -21.07
CA GLU A 93 8.26 10.68 -22.33
C GLU A 93 9.07 11.74 -23.06
N ALA A 94 9.59 12.72 -22.35
CA ALA A 94 10.45 13.76 -22.92
C ALA A 94 11.74 13.17 -23.48
N ALA A 95 12.29 12.14 -22.85
CA ALA A 95 13.52 11.47 -23.32
C ALA A 95 13.29 10.63 -24.56
N GLU A 96 12.09 10.12 -24.77
CA GLU A 96 11.72 9.33 -25.94
C GLU A 96 11.39 10.20 -27.16
N ALA A 97 11.00 11.42 -26.90
CA ALA A 97 10.71 12.38 -27.99
C ALA A 97 12.02 12.88 -28.63
#